data_e5a76b46a9a5a6f4def3260d5fd00141
#
_entry.id   e5a76b46a9a5a6f4def3260d5fd00141
#
_cell.length_a   1.000
_cell.length_b   1.000
_cell.length_c   1.000
_cell.angle_alpha   90.00
_cell.angle_beta   90.00
_cell.angle_gamma   90.00
#
_symmetry.space_group_name_H-M   'P 1'
#
loop_
_entity.id
_entity.type
_entity.pdbx_description
1 polymer ?
#
loop_
_entity_poly.entity_id
_entity_poly.type
_entity_poly.pdbx_seq_one_letter_code
_entity_poly.pdbx_strand_id
1 'polypeptide(L)'
;MKKLLKSFFIVLFIIFLLLAIGISVFIHNTLEKVTKEDLPFFSSIKMALTQNFEGATEEKLKEVRLKEKYKNIIIYYPDEFSELIPITKETIDWAIDKNEEVLGTGKAKSVDLVVFKDKKEMEQFSDLEDVSGFYSDFDKLIGITYFDNEYKELILARKETPLYFFQKSILHEYTHYIFQRMIDSSKGGSAAYPLWFQEGIAEYIGNDKTIVEFPSFKAVHFEQLKEGDQWQAARMQEGTDVYKQSYFAIKYLIDHYGEEILSEIIKVTNRTGDFEGSFIKATGINILDLENYSLNP
;
A
#
# COMPACT_ATOMS: atom_id res chain seq x y z
N MET A 1 -45.60 20.88 -32.34
CA MET A 1 -44.58 21.12 -31.32
C MET A 1 -44.61 20.09 -30.17
N LYS A 2 -45.69 19.91 -29.39
CA LYS A 2 -45.73 18.99 -28.23
C LYS A 2 -45.39 17.53 -28.55
N LYS A 3 -45.84 16.98 -29.71
CA LYS A 3 -45.50 15.58 -30.12
C LYS A 3 -44.01 15.38 -30.45
N LEU A 4 -43.41 16.33 -31.16
CA LEU A 4 -41.95 16.31 -31.48
C LEU A 4 -41.08 16.38 -30.23
N LEU A 5 -41.46 17.22 -29.27
CA LEU A 5 -40.78 17.36 -28.00
C LEU A 5 -40.88 16.05 -27.19
N LYS A 6 -42.04 15.40 -27.15
CA LYS A 6 -42.21 14.09 -26.48
C LYS A 6 -41.40 13.00 -27.14
N SER A 7 -41.34 12.92 -28.48
CA SER A 7 -40.49 11.98 -29.19
C SER A 7 -38.99 12.22 -28.91
N PHE A 8 -38.58 13.48 -28.88
CA PHE A 8 -37.21 13.85 -28.54
C PHE A 8 -36.80 13.35 -27.14
N PHE A 9 -37.62 13.56 -26.11
CA PHE A 9 -37.34 13.08 -24.76
C PHE A 9 -37.36 11.56 -24.67
N ILE A 10 -38.20 10.86 -25.42
CA ILE A 10 -38.19 9.38 -25.46
C ILE A 10 -36.87 8.87 -26.07
N VAL A 11 -36.41 9.45 -27.18
CA VAL A 11 -35.16 9.08 -27.80
C VAL A 11 -33.96 9.35 -26.85
N LEU A 12 -33.96 10.53 -26.22
CA LEU A 12 -32.91 10.87 -25.25
C LEU A 12 -32.88 9.90 -24.06
N PHE A 13 -34.06 9.51 -23.56
CA PHE A 13 -34.19 8.54 -22.48
C PHE A 13 -33.68 7.14 -22.89
N ILE A 14 -33.99 6.70 -24.12
CA ILE A 14 -33.47 5.42 -24.66
C ILE A 14 -31.94 5.46 -24.77
N ILE A 15 -31.38 6.54 -25.28
CA ILE A 15 -29.92 6.72 -25.38
C ILE A 15 -29.27 6.67 -23.99
N PHE A 16 -29.87 7.37 -23.01
CA PHE A 16 -29.39 7.35 -21.63
C PHE A 16 -29.45 5.93 -21.03
N LEU A 17 -30.54 5.20 -21.28
CA LEU A 17 -30.69 3.83 -20.81
C LEU A 17 -29.61 2.89 -21.40
N LEU A 18 -29.37 3.01 -22.71
CA LEU A 18 -28.34 2.21 -23.40
C LEU A 18 -26.94 2.54 -22.89
N LEU A 19 -26.63 3.80 -22.62
CA LEU A 19 -25.37 4.22 -22.01
C LEU A 19 -25.23 3.68 -20.60
N ALA A 20 -26.27 3.75 -19.78
CA ALA A 20 -26.25 3.21 -18.43
C ALA A 20 -26.00 1.68 -18.42
N ILE A 21 -26.65 0.94 -19.32
CA ILE A 21 -26.41 -0.49 -19.49
C ILE A 21 -24.97 -0.76 -19.93
N GLY A 22 -24.47 -0.03 -20.92
CA GLY A 22 -23.08 -0.18 -21.40
C GLY A 22 -22.05 0.07 -20.32
N ILE A 23 -22.23 1.13 -19.52
CA ILE A 23 -21.36 1.44 -18.37
C ILE A 23 -21.46 0.33 -17.31
N SER A 24 -22.66 -0.15 -17.02
CA SER A 24 -22.85 -1.23 -16.03
C SER A 24 -22.15 -2.54 -16.44
N VAL A 25 -22.24 -2.92 -17.72
CA VAL A 25 -21.53 -4.09 -18.27
C VAL A 25 -20.02 -3.89 -18.23
N PHE A 26 -19.55 -2.69 -18.58
CA PHE A 26 -18.13 -2.36 -18.50
C PHE A 26 -17.59 -2.46 -17.05
N ILE A 27 -18.31 -1.90 -16.08
CA ILE A 27 -17.98 -1.97 -14.65
C ILE A 27 -17.91 -3.44 -14.20
N HIS A 28 -18.93 -4.23 -14.52
CA HIS A 28 -19.00 -5.65 -14.16
C HIS A 28 -17.78 -6.43 -14.69
N ASN A 29 -17.52 -6.36 -16.00
CA ASN A 29 -16.39 -7.07 -16.61
C ASN A 29 -15.04 -6.59 -16.05
N THR A 30 -14.93 -5.31 -15.73
CA THR A 30 -13.70 -4.76 -15.15
C THR A 30 -13.49 -5.28 -13.73
N LEU A 31 -14.55 -5.29 -12.89
CA LEU A 31 -14.46 -5.78 -11.52
C LEU A 31 -14.14 -7.29 -11.49
N GLU A 32 -14.80 -8.12 -12.29
CA GLU A 32 -14.47 -9.55 -12.38
C GLU A 32 -13.00 -9.79 -12.77
N LYS A 33 -12.49 -8.98 -13.70
CA LYS A 33 -11.08 -9.07 -14.10
C LYS A 33 -10.11 -8.66 -12.99
N VAL A 34 -10.47 -7.62 -12.22
CA VAL A 34 -9.61 -7.08 -11.14
C VAL A 34 -9.68 -7.95 -9.91
N THR A 35 -10.88 -8.37 -9.49
CA THR A 35 -11.07 -9.24 -8.31
C THR A 35 -10.72 -10.69 -8.60
N LYS A 36 -10.64 -11.08 -9.87
CA LYS A 36 -10.50 -12.48 -10.32
C LYS A 36 -11.61 -13.41 -9.79
N GLU A 37 -12.74 -12.84 -9.40
CA GLU A 37 -13.92 -13.55 -8.89
C GLU A 37 -15.06 -13.49 -9.90
N ASP A 38 -15.88 -14.54 -9.97
CA ASP A 38 -17.14 -14.58 -10.72
C ASP A 38 -18.22 -13.83 -9.90
N LEU A 39 -18.39 -12.55 -10.20
CA LEU A 39 -19.25 -11.65 -9.44
C LEU A 39 -20.66 -11.63 -10.02
N PRO A 40 -21.74 -11.73 -9.19
CA PRO A 40 -23.08 -11.42 -9.67
C PRO A 40 -23.16 -9.98 -10.19
N PHE A 41 -23.79 -9.79 -11.36
CA PHE A 41 -23.86 -8.48 -12.03
C PHE A 41 -24.29 -7.34 -11.10
N PHE A 42 -25.33 -7.55 -10.28
CA PHE A 42 -25.80 -6.53 -9.35
C PHE A 42 -24.84 -6.26 -8.20
N SER A 43 -24.04 -7.27 -7.80
CA SER A 43 -22.98 -7.08 -6.80
C SER A 43 -21.89 -6.15 -7.32
N SER A 44 -21.45 -6.32 -8.55
CA SER A 44 -20.47 -5.44 -9.20
C SER A 44 -20.95 -3.98 -9.25
N ILE A 45 -22.23 -3.77 -9.59
CA ILE A 45 -22.81 -2.41 -9.61
C ILE A 45 -22.90 -1.82 -8.19
N LYS A 46 -23.29 -2.63 -7.19
CA LYS A 46 -23.31 -2.22 -5.78
C LYS A 46 -21.92 -1.82 -5.32
N MET A 47 -20.90 -2.66 -5.59
CA MET A 47 -19.49 -2.39 -5.27
C MET A 47 -19.04 -1.04 -5.83
N ALA A 48 -19.30 -0.80 -7.13
CA ALA A 48 -18.92 0.46 -7.77
C ALA A 48 -19.64 1.69 -7.18
N LEU A 49 -20.92 1.58 -6.85
CA LEU A 49 -21.71 2.67 -6.28
C LEU A 49 -21.33 2.97 -4.83
N THR A 50 -20.98 1.95 -4.05
CA THR A 50 -20.63 2.10 -2.63
C THR A 50 -19.13 2.32 -2.42
N GLN A 51 -18.32 2.13 -3.47
CA GLN A 51 -16.86 2.10 -3.39
C GLN A 51 -16.36 1.09 -2.34
N ASN A 52 -17.15 0.07 -2.10
CA ASN A 52 -16.78 -1.09 -1.29
C ASN A 52 -16.52 -2.24 -2.25
N PHE A 53 -15.24 -2.58 -2.41
CA PHE A 53 -14.76 -3.61 -3.33
C PHE A 53 -14.47 -4.93 -2.61
N GLU A 54 -14.93 -5.07 -1.36
CA GLU A 54 -14.81 -6.30 -0.58
C GLU A 54 -15.35 -7.50 -1.36
N GLY A 55 -14.44 -8.41 -1.73
CA GLY A 55 -14.78 -9.61 -2.49
C GLY A 55 -15.36 -10.70 -1.60
N ALA A 56 -15.95 -11.74 -2.21
CA ALA A 56 -16.53 -12.87 -1.49
C ALA A 56 -15.48 -13.63 -0.66
N THR A 57 -14.24 -13.67 -1.12
CA THR A 57 -13.11 -14.30 -0.41
C THR A 57 -12.76 -13.52 0.85
N GLU A 58 -12.72 -12.19 0.77
CA GLU A 58 -12.45 -11.29 1.90
C GLU A 58 -13.59 -11.35 2.93
N GLU A 59 -14.84 -11.28 2.46
CA GLU A 59 -16.03 -11.38 3.32
C GLU A 59 -16.04 -12.69 4.12
N LYS A 60 -15.81 -13.82 3.47
CA LYS A 60 -15.70 -15.14 4.14
C LYS A 60 -14.54 -15.21 5.11
N LEU A 61 -13.39 -14.62 4.78
CA LEU A 61 -12.23 -14.57 5.67
C LEU A 61 -12.57 -13.77 6.94
N LYS A 62 -13.17 -12.60 6.79
CA LYS A 62 -13.56 -11.73 7.91
C LYS A 62 -14.67 -12.34 8.79
N GLU A 63 -15.62 -13.08 8.22
CA GLU A 63 -16.70 -13.75 8.96
C GLU A 63 -16.18 -14.77 9.99
N VAL A 64 -15.06 -15.43 9.73
CA VAL A 64 -14.47 -16.45 10.61
C VAL A 64 -13.39 -15.89 11.54
N ARG A 65 -13.17 -14.57 11.55
CA ARG A 65 -12.18 -13.89 12.39
C ARG A 65 -12.85 -13.20 13.58
N LEU A 66 -12.13 -13.13 14.67
CA LEU A 66 -12.42 -12.14 15.70
C LEU A 66 -12.12 -10.75 15.16
N LYS A 67 -12.79 -9.73 15.69
CA LYS A 67 -12.55 -8.36 15.26
C LYS A 67 -12.48 -7.42 16.43
N GLU A 68 -11.59 -6.43 16.32
CA GLU A 68 -11.46 -5.36 17.28
C GLU A 68 -11.24 -4.03 16.57
N LYS A 69 -11.98 -3.01 16.96
CA LYS A 69 -11.80 -1.65 16.44
C LYS A 69 -10.79 -0.89 17.28
N TYR A 70 -9.76 -0.37 16.64
CA TYR A 70 -8.78 0.49 17.27
C TYR A 70 -8.49 1.72 16.38
N LYS A 71 -8.78 2.92 16.90
CA LYS A 71 -8.72 4.19 16.15
C LYS A 71 -9.52 4.10 14.81
N ASN A 72 -8.88 4.33 13.68
CA ASN A 72 -9.47 4.19 12.34
C ASN A 72 -9.26 2.80 11.72
N ILE A 73 -8.73 1.84 12.47
CA ILE A 73 -8.40 0.50 11.99
C ILE A 73 -9.39 -0.50 12.60
N ILE A 74 -9.86 -1.45 11.77
CA ILE A 74 -10.57 -2.64 12.25
C ILE A 74 -9.62 -3.82 12.08
N ILE A 75 -9.24 -4.45 13.18
CA ILE A 75 -8.31 -5.59 13.19
C ILE A 75 -9.13 -6.86 13.12
N TYR A 76 -8.93 -7.68 12.09
CA TYR A 76 -9.51 -9.01 11.93
C TYR A 76 -8.41 -10.05 12.17
N TYR A 77 -8.63 -10.97 13.10
CA TYR A 77 -7.57 -11.89 13.52
C TYR A 77 -8.11 -13.26 13.94
N PRO A 78 -7.32 -14.33 13.79
CA PRO A 78 -7.66 -15.65 14.29
C PRO A 78 -7.55 -15.66 15.83
N ASP A 79 -8.31 -16.54 16.51
CA ASP A 79 -8.39 -16.59 17.96
C ASP A 79 -7.01 -16.74 18.64
N GLU A 80 -6.16 -17.57 18.05
CA GLU A 80 -4.78 -17.79 18.52
C GLU A 80 -3.88 -16.54 18.51
N PHE A 81 -4.28 -15.49 17.78
CA PHE A 81 -3.57 -14.20 17.75
C PHE A 81 -3.98 -13.25 18.87
N SER A 82 -5.03 -13.55 19.64
CA SER A 82 -5.64 -12.63 20.63
C SER A 82 -4.63 -12.04 21.60
N GLU A 83 -3.62 -12.81 22.01
CA GLU A 83 -2.59 -12.37 22.96
C GLU A 83 -1.63 -11.30 22.36
N LEU A 84 -1.53 -11.22 21.03
CA LEU A 84 -0.71 -10.21 20.33
C LEU A 84 -1.44 -8.88 20.12
N ILE A 85 -2.74 -8.79 20.37
CA ILE A 85 -3.52 -7.55 20.17
C ILE A 85 -2.95 -6.35 20.94
N PRO A 86 -2.51 -6.46 22.19
CA PRO A 86 -1.88 -5.32 22.88
C PRO A 86 -0.62 -4.81 22.15
N ILE A 87 0.26 -5.71 21.72
CA ILE A 87 1.48 -5.36 20.98
C ILE A 87 1.12 -4.78 19.60
N THR A 88 0.10 -5.32 18.94
CA THR A 88 -0.41 -4.78 17.67
C THR A 88 -0.88 -3.34 17.83
N LYS A 89 -1.64 -3.02 18.87
CA LYS A 89 -2.10 -1.65 19.13
C LYS A 89 -0.94 -0.69 19.45
N GLU A 90 0.00 -1.13 20.28
CA GLU A 90 1.23 -0.38 20.57
C GLU A 90 1.99 -0.07 19.26
N THR A 91 2.05 -1.05 18.36
CA THR A 91 2.72 -0.89 17.05
C THR A 91 1.93 0.04 16.11
N ILE A 92 0.61 -0.03 16.12
CA ILE A 92 -0.24 0.90 15.36
C ILE A 92 -0.05 2.34 15.85
N ASP A 93 0.03 2.57 17.15
CA ASP A 93 0.31 3.90 17.69
C ASP A 93 1.65 4.42 17.18
N TRP A 94 2.69 3.59 17.25
CA TRP A 94 4.00 3.93 16.73
C TRP A 94 3.98 4.19 15.20
N ALA A 95 3.25 3.37 14.43
CA ALA A 95 3.11 3.57 12.99
C ALA A 95 2.44 4.92 12.65
N ILE A 96 1.40 5.30 13.40
CA ILE A 96 0.71 6.59 13.24
C ILE A 96 1.68 7.73 13.54
N ASP A 97 2.31 7.71 14.72
CA ASP A 97 3.20 8.78 15.17
C ASP A 97 4.37 8.97 14.20
N LYS A 98 4.98 7.85 13.75
CA LYS A 98 6.14 7.93 12.83
C LYS A 98 5.76 8.39 11.42
N ASN A 99 4.59 7.97 10.91
CA ASN A 99 4.10 8.50 9.63
C ASN A 99 3.76 9.99 9.73
N GLU A 100 3.19 10.46 10.84
CA GLU A 100 2.94 11.89 11.04
C GLU A 100 4.24 12.71 11.12
N GLU A 101 5.27 12.18 11.77
CA GLU A 101 6.60 12.81 11.85
C GLU A 101 7.24 12.95 10.47
N VAL A 102 7.28 11.87 9.67
CA VAL A 102 8.02 11.81 8.40
C VAL A 102 7.22 12.37 7.22
N LEU A 103 5.93 12.11 7.15
CA LEU A 103 5.07 12.45 6.02
C LEU A 103 4.12 13.62 6.30
N GLY A 104 3.98 14.00 7.58
CA GLY A 104 2.99 14.98 8.00
C GLY A 104 1.60 14.39 8.22
N THR A 105 0.70 15.22 8.75
CA THR A 105 -0.67 14.80 9.08
C THR A 105 -1.50 14.52 7.82
N GLY A 106 -1.82 13.26 7.59
CA GLY A 106 -2.77 12.81 6.58
C GLY A 106 -4.19 12.68 7.13
N LYS A 107 -5.20 12.77 6.25
CA LYS A 107 -6.57 12.42 6.63
C LYS A 107 -6.72 10.89 6.61
N ALA A 108 -6.44 10.25 7.73
CA ALA A 108 -6.68 8.82 7.87
C ALA A 108 -8.18 8.50 7.66
N LYS A 109 -8.48 7.57 6.75
CA LYS A 109 -9.79 6.97 6.56
C LYS A 109 -9.85 5.64 7.32
N SER A 110 -10.98 4.94 7.30
CA SER A 110 -11.02 3.57 7.83
C SER A 110 -10.20 2.65 6.93
N VAL A 111 -9.46 1.73 7.56
CA VAL A 111 -8.71 0.66 6.89
C VAL A 111 -8.83 -0.60 7.73
N ASP A 112 -8.87 -1.76 7.07
CA ASP A 112 -8.89 -3.04 7.76
C ASP A 112 -7.48 -3.60 7.86
N LEU A 113 -7.12 -4.15 9.02
CA LEU A 113 -5.90 -4.91 9.25
C LEU A 113 -6.30 -6.36 9.42
N VAL A 114 -5.93 -7.19 8.45
CA VAL A 114 -6.23 -8.63 8.47
C VAL A 114 -4.97 -9.40 8.85
N VAL A 115 -5.07 -10.18 9.90
CA VAL A 115 -4.01 -11.09 10.34
C VAL A 115 -4.26 -12.46 9.75
N PHE A 116 -3.35 -12.89 8.89
CA PHE A 116 -3.34 -14.23 8.30
C PHE A 116 -2.68 -15.23 9.25
N LYS A 117 -3.19 -16.46 9.29
CA LYS A 117 -2.67 -17.53 10.16
C LYS A 117 -1.23 -17.90 9.83
N ASP A 118 -0.95 -17.92 8.54
CA ASP A 118 0.35 -18.23 8.00
C ASP A 118 0.55 -17.59 6.62
N LYS A 119 1.77 -17.71 6.11
CA LYS A 119 2.17 -17.18 4.81
C LYS A 119 1.33 -17.77 3.67
N LYS A 120 1.00 -19.05 3.74
CA LYS A 120 0.22 -19.73 2.70
C LYS A 120 -1.20 -19.18 2.60
N GLU A 121 -1.86 -18.91 3.72
CA GLU A 121 -3.20 -18.28 3.72
C GLU A 121 -3.12 -16.87 3.11
N MET A 122 -2.08 -16.11 3.43
CA MET A 122 -1.87 -14.77 2.86
C MET A 122 -1.57 -14.81 1.36
N GLU A 123 -0.71 -15.71 0.90
CA GLU A 123 -0.40 -15.92 -0.52
C GLU A 123 -1.65 -16.33 -1.33
N GLN A 124 -2.48 -17.22 -0.77
CA GLN A 124 -3.73 -17.63 -1.42
C GLN A 124 -4.76 -16.50 -1.52
N PHE A 125 -4.72 -15.56 -0.59
CA PHE A 125 -5.61 -14.41 -0.59
C PHE A 125 -5.12 -13.30 -1.54
N SER A 126 -3.83 -12.96 -1.48
CA SER A 126 -3.25 -11.81 -2.18
C SER A 126 -2.67 -12.11 -3.56
N ASP A 127 -2.46 -13.38 -3.90
CA ASP A 127 -1.66 -13.85 -5.06
C ASP A 127 -0.20 -13.31 -5.05
N LEU A 128 0.29 -12.83 -3.90
CA LEU A 128 1.65 -12.35 -3.75
C LEU A 128 2.53 -13.44 -3.11
N GLU A 129 3.67 -13.72 -3.72
CA GLU A 129 4.64 -14.69 -3.20
C GLU A 129 5.76 -13.98 -2.45
N ASP A 130 6.28 -14.65 -1.41
CA ASP A 130 7.46 -14.20 -0.65
C ASP A 130 7.34 -12.81 0.01
N VAL A 131 6.15 -12.45 0.48
CA VAL A 131 5.92 -11.21 1.25
C VAL A 131 5.55 -11.52 2.71
N SER A 132 5.87 -10.63 3.63
CA SER A 132 5.50 -10.72 5.06
C SER A 132 4.27 -9.91 5.40
N GLY A 133 3.85 -9.03 4.50
CA GLY A 133 2.66 -8.20 4.55
C GLY A 133 2.35 -7.62 3.18
N PHE A 134 1.22 -6.96 3.07
CA PHE A 134 0.83 -6.18 1.88
C PHE A 134 -0.21 -5.13 2.25
N TYR A 135 -0.28 -4.07 1.47
CA TYR A 135 -1.39 -3.14 1.46
C TYR A 135 -2.11 -3.18 0.11
N SER A 136 -3.42 -3.35 0.13
CA SER A 136 -4.29 -3.21 -1.04
C SER A 136 -5.10 -1.92 -0.93
N ASP A 137 -4.86 -0.96 -1.85
CA ASP A 137 -5.68 0.24 -1.91
C ASP A 137 -7.07 -0.03 -2.49
N PHE A 138 -7.21 -1.07 -3.29
CA PHE A 138 -8.49 -1.49 -3.84
C PHE A 138 -9.43 -1.99 -2.72
N ASP A 139 -8.95 -2.88 -1.86
CA ASP A 139 -9.72 -3.48 -0.77
C ASP A 139 -9.71 -2.62 0.50
N LYS A 140 -8.82 -1.61 0.58
CA LYS A 140 -8.56 -0.81 1.79
C LYS A 140 -8.13 -1.69 2.96
N LEU A 141 -7.23 -2.62 2.67
CA LEU A 141 -6.82 -3.69 3.56
C LEU A 141 -5.30 -3.74 3.71
N ILE A 142 -4.84 -3.83 4.94
CA ILE A 142 -3.48 -4.18 5.33
C ILE A 142 -3.49 -5.67 5.71
N GLY A 143 -2.68 -6.48 5.04
CA GLY A 143 -2.48 -7.88 5.39
C GLY A 143 -1.15 -8.10 6.07
N ILE A 144 -1.13 -8.83 7.19
CA ILE A 144 0.10 -9.25 7.88
C ILE A 144 0.02 -10.71 8.30
N THR A 145 1.18 -11.33 8.52
CA THR A 145 1.28 -12.64 9.16
C THR A 145 2.23 -12.58 10.36
N TYR A 146 2.02 -13.47 11.33
CA TYR A 146 2.91 -13.64 12.49
C TYR A 146 3.74 -14.94 12.40
N PHE A 147 3.76 -15.55 11.24
CA PHE A 147 4.48 -16.76 10.85
C PHE A 147 3.90 -18.05 11.44
N ASP A 148 4.05 -18.30 12.76
CA ASP A 148 3.58 -19.48 13.47
C ASP A 148 3.48 -19.25 14.99
N ASN A 149 3.05 -20.28 15.73
CA ASN A 149 2.89 -20.20 17.17
C ASN A 149 4.22 -20.07 17.94
N GLU A 150 5.32 -20.66 17.45
CA GLU A 150 6.63 -20.51 18.08
C GLU A 150 7.10 -19.06 17.97
N TYR A 151 6.91 -18.46 16.79
CA TYR A 151 7.25 -17.08 16.56
C TYR A 151 6.38 -16.13 17.40
N LYS A 152 5.08 -16.44 17.56
CA LYS A 152 4.16 -15.72 18.45
C LYS A 152 4.71 -15.67 19.89
N GLU A 153 5.14 -16.80 20.45
CA GLU A 153 5.69 -16.85 21.81
C GLU A 153 6.95 -15.98 21.96
N LEU A 154 7.78 -15.93 20.92
CA LEU A 154 8.97 -15.07 20.91
C LEU A 154 8.60 -13.58 20.86
N ILE A 155 7.55 -13.22 20.11
CA ILE A 155 7.02 -11.83 20.08
C ILE A 155 6.45 -11.46 21.47
N LEU A 156 5.65 -12.32 22.06
CA LEU A 156 5.07 -12.12 23.41
C LEU A 156 6.18 -11.96 24.47
N ALA A 157 7.23 -12.75 24.35
CA ALA A 157 8.43 -12.63 25.21
C ALA A 157 9.30 -11.40 24.87
N ARG A 158 8.87 -10.56 23.92
CA ARG A 158 9.58 -9.36 23.44
C ARG A 158 11.02 -9.66 23.01
N LYS A 159 11.25 -10.81 22.35
CA LYS A 159 12.55 -11.11 21.75
C LYS A 159 12.79 -10.17 20.57
N GLU A 160 13.99 -9.57 20.56
CA GLU A 160 14.33 -8.45 19.68
C GLU A 160 14.01 -8.72 18.20
N THR A 161 14.57 -9.75 17.62
CA THR A 161 14.39 -10.05 16.18
C THR A 161 12.96 -10.39 15.79
N PRO A 162 12.24 -11.32 16.48
CA PRO A 162 10.83 -11.60 16.16
C PRO A 162 9.92 -10.39 16.34
N LEU A 163 10.10 -9.63 17.43
CA LEU A 163 9.30 -8.44 17.68
C LEU A 163 9.55 -7.38 16.61
N TYR A 164 10.81 -7.16 16.25
CA TYR A 164 11.18 -6.22 15.19
C TYR A 164 10.50 -6.55 13.87
N PHE A 165 10.58 -7.79 13.37
CA PHE A 165 9.97 -8.13 12.08
C PHE A 165 8.46 -8.01 12.11
N PHE A 166 7.82 -8.38 13.22
CA PHE A 166 6.39 -8.22 13.40
C PHE A 166 5.98 -6.73 13.37
N GLN A 167 6.67 -5.90 14.12
CA GLN A 167 6.41 -4.46 14.16
C GLN A 167 6.72 -3.78 12.82
N LYS A 168 7.85 -4.15 12.20
CA LYS A 168 8.22 -3.64 10.88
C LYS A 168 7.15 -3.91 9.84
N SER A 169 6.57 -5.11 9.79
CA SER A 169 5.51 -5.42 8.83
C SER A 169 4.32 -4.47 8.98
N ILE A 170 3.88 -4.18 10.21
CA ILE A 170 2.77 -3.25 10.45
C ILE A 170 3.15 -1.81 10.05
N LEU A 171 4.33 -1.33 10.44
CA LEU A 171 4.78 0.03 10.09
C LEU A 171 4.89 0.21 8.58
N HIS A 172 5.49 -0.76 7.90
CA HIS A 172 5.70 -0.75 6.46
C HIS A 172 4.37 -0.67 5.69
N GLU A 173 3.45 -1.59 5.97
CA GLU A 173 2.17 -1.64 5.27
C GLU A 173 1.24 -0.46 5.64
N TYR A 174 1.30 -0.01 6.89
CA TYR A 174 0.59 1.21 7.29
C TYR A 174 1.14 2.45 6.57
N THR A 175 2.43 2.48 6.27
CA THR A 175 3.05 3.56 5.50
C THR A 175 2.54 3.58 4.06
N HIS A 176 2.40 2.43 3.40
CA HIS A 176 1.76 2.36 2.09
C HIS A 176 0.33 2.89 2.12
N TYR A 177 -0.44 2.54 3.16
CA TYR A 177 -1.79 3.07 3.35
C TYR A 177 -1.78 4.61 3.48
N ILE A 178 -0.93 5.20 4.33
CA ILE A 178 -0.84 6.65 4.50
C ILE A 178 -0.37 7.33 3.22
N PHE A 179 0.66 6.80 2.57
CA PHE A 179 1.15 7.32 1.29
C PHE A 179 0.02 7.38 0.25
N GLN A 180 -0.76 6.30 0.13
CA GLN A 180 -1.89 6.25 -0.80
C GLN A 180 -2.96 7.30 -0.45
N ARG A 181 -3.23 7.56 0.86
CA ARG A 181 -4.14 8.64 1.28
C ARG A 181 -3.64 10.02 0.90
N MET A 182 -2.33 10.24 0.93
CA MET A 182 -1.72 11.51 0.53
C MET A 182 -1.84 11.78 -0.98
N ILE A 183 -1.90 10.73 -1.78
CA ILE A 183 -1.94 10.81 -3.25
C ILE A 183 -3.32 10.56 -3.87
N ASP A 184 -4.36 10.30 -3.07
CA ASP A 184 -5.76 10.03 -3.52
C ASP A 184 -6.30 11.04 -4.56
N SER A 185 -5.88 12.28 -4.48
CA SER A 185 -6.32 13.37 -5.38
C SER A 185 -5.21 13.83 -6.33
N SER A 186 -4.11 13.07 -6.44
CA SER A 186 -2.98 13.44 -7.29
C SER A 186 -3.28 13.26 -8.78
N LYS A 187 -2.56 14.02 -9.60
CA LYS A 187 -2.53 13.77 -11.03
C LYS A 187 -1.67 12.53 -11.29
N GLY A 188 -2.29 11.48 -11.81
CA GLY A 188 -1.62 10.22 -12.13
C GLY A 188 -1.65 9.16 -11.03
N GLY A 189 -2.15 9.47 -9.81
CA GLY A 189 -2.24 8.51 -8.71
C GLY A 189 -0.89 7.91 -8.34
N SER A 190 -0.86 6.65 -7.90
CA SER A 190 0.37 5.92 -7.54
C SER A 190 1.32 5.73 -8.73
N ALA A 191 0.80 5.63 -9.95
CA ALA A 191 1.63 5.50 -11.16
C ALA A 191 2.52 6.72 -11.44
N ALA A 192 2.24 7.89 -10.84
CA ALA A 192 3.13 9.04 -10.92
C ALA A 192 4.40 8.90 -10.09
N TYR A 193 4.47 7.92 -9.19
CA TYR A 193 5.58 7.73 -8.28
C TYR A 193 6.33 6.43 -8.56
N PRO A 194 7.67 6.46 -8.65
CA PRO A 194 8.45 5.24 -8.85
C PRO A 194 8.39 4.35 -7.61
N LEU A 195 8.44 3.03 -7.82
CA LEU A 195 8.35 2.06 -6.71
C LEU A 195 9.46 2.22 -5.69
N TRP A 196 10.70 2.52 -6.11
CA TRP A 196 11.79 2.74 -5.16
C TRP A 196 11.49 3.84 -4.13
N PHE A 197 10.72 4.87 -4.53
CA PHE A 197 10.36 5.95 -3.61
C PHE A 197 9.27 5.50 -2.64
N GLN A 198 8.25 4.78 -3.13
CA GLN A 198 7.16 4.26 -2.30
C GLN A 198 7.68 3.22 -1.29
N GLU A 199 8.41 2.23 -1.76
CA GLU A 199 9.03 1.18 -0.93
C GLU A 199 10.10 1.74 0.00
N GLY A 200 10.87 2.70 -0.49
CA GLY A 200 11.91 3.34 0.31
C GLY A 200 11.36 4.11 1.51
N ILE A 201 10.24 4.81 1.36
CA ILE A 201 9.55 5.49 2.48
C ILE A 201 9.03 4.43 3.46
N ALA A 202 8.39 3.36 2.97
CA ALA A 202 7.88 2.29 3.81
C ALA A 202 9.01 1.56 4.57
N GLU A 203 10.14 1.32 3.92
CA GLU A 203 11.33 0.76 4.54
C GLU A 203 11.98 1.72 5.56
N TYR A 204 12.05 3.01 5.25
CA TYR A 204 12.61 3.99 6.17
C TYR A 204 11.80 4.08 7.48
N ILE A 205 10.49 4.14 7.37
CA ILE A 205 9.58 4.17 8.53
C ILE A 205 9.56 2.81 9.22
N GLY A 206 9.50 1.71 8.47
CA GLY A 206 9.50 0.35 9.01
C GLY A 206 10.76 -0.01 9.80
N ASN A 207 11.89 0.61 9.48
CA ASN A 207 13.16 0.40 10.18
C ASN A 207 13.42 1.45 11.29
N ASP A 208 12.42 2.21 11.72
CA ASP A 208 12.58 3.19 12.80
C ASP A 208 13.06 2.51 14.09
N LYS A 209 13.97 3.18 14.80
CA LYS A 209 14.61 2.71 16.05
C LYS A 209 15.39 1.40 15.94
N THR A 210 15.70 0.95 14.74
CA THR A 210 16.44 -0.28 14.52
C THR A 210 17.86 0.07 14.11
N ILE A 211 18.83 -0.45 14.86
CA ILE A 211 20.23 -0.48 14.42
C ILE A 211 20.36 -1.74 13.57
N VAL A 212 20.17 -1.61 12.27
CA VAL A 212 20.39 -2.71 11.34
C VAL A 212 21.77 -2.56 10.72
N GLU A 213 22.67 -3.48 11.02
CA GLU A 213 23.85 -3.66 10.21
C GLU A 213 23.43 -4.33 8.89
N PHE A 214 23.36 -3.52 7.85
CA PHE A 214 23.04 -4.04 6.53
C PHE A 214 24.29 -4.65 5.92
N PRO A 215 24.28 -5.93 5.53
CA PRO A 215 25.35 -6.46 4.68
C PRO A 215 25.39 -5.66 3.37
N SER A 216 26.57 -5.57 2.78
CA SER A 216 26.72 -4.95 1.46
C SER A 216 25.80 -5.60 0.43
N PHE A 217 25.22 -4.82 -0.44
CA PHE A 217 24.40 -5.29 -1.55
C PHE A 217 24.89 -4.68 -2.86
N LYS A 218 24.55 -5.32 -3.98
CA LYS A 218 24.80 -4.79 -5.31
C LYS A 218 23.66 -3.85 -5.67
N ALA A 219 23.96 -2.57 -5.84
CA ALA A 219 22.98 -1.61 -6.33
C ALA A 219 22.64 -1.84 -7.81
N VAL A 220 21.41 -1.53 -8.20
CA VAL A 220 20.92 -1.49 -9.58
C VAL A 220 20.53 -0.05 -9.95
N HIS A 221 20.40 0.23 -11.26
CA HIS A 221 19.96 1.54 -11.69
C HIS A 221 18.54 1.85 -11.23
N PHE A 222 18.28 3.08 -10.74
CA PHE A 222 16.95 3.49 -10.29
C PHE A 222 15.89 3.40 -11.39
N GLU A 223 16.26 3.46 -12.66
CA GLU A 223 15.36 3.17 -13.79
C GLU A 223 14.74 1.77 -13.71
N GLN A 224 15.46 0.78 -13.19
CA GLN A 224 14.98 -0.59 -13.00
C GLN A 224 14.10 -0.74 -11.75
N LEU A 225 13.99 0.31 -10.96
CA LEU A 225 13.22 0.33 -9.70
C LEU A 225 11.96 1.21 -9.80
N LYS A 226 11.57 1.60 -11.02
CA LYS A 226 10.40 2.48 -11.24
C LYS A 226 9.08 1.71 -11.28
N GLU A 227 9.04 0.59 -12.00
CA GLU A 227 7.80 -0.14 -12.31
C GLU A 227 7.83 -1.58 -11.80
N GLY A 228 6.65 -2.18 -11.56
CA GLY A 228 6.49 -3.48 -10.93
C GLY A 228 7.29 -4.62 -11.56
N ASP A 229 7.23 -4.76 -12.89
CA ASP A 229 7.95 -5.84 -13.59
C ASP A 229 9.47 -5.66 -13.50
N GLN A 230 9.96 -4.43 -13.62
CA GLN A 230 11.37 -4.10 -13.51
C GLN A 230 11.87 -4.28 -12.07
N TRP A 231 11.08 -3.82 -11.09
CA TRP A 231 11.33 -4.01 -9.67
C TRP A 231 11.46 -5.50 -9.31
N GLN A 232 10.50 -6.31 -9.75
CA GLN A 232 10.53 -7.74 -9.47
C GLN A 232 11.75 -8.42 -10.12
N ALA A 233 12.07 -8.05 -11.35
CA ALA A 233 13.27 -8.55 -12.04
C ALA A 233 14.55 -8.15 -11.29
N ALA A 234 14.65 -6.92 -10.79
CA ALA A 234 15.79 -6.45 -10.01
C ALA A 234 15.87 -7.16 -8.65
N ARG A 235 14.73 -7.36 -7.96
CA ARG A 235 14.64 -8.07 -6.68
C ARG A 235 15.16 -9.50 -6.76
N MET A 236 14.99 -10.17 -7.89
CA MET A 236 15.41 -11.57 -8.11
C MET A 236 16.87 -11.71 -8.57
N GLN A 237 17.61 -10.62 -8.77
CA GLN A 237 19.02 -10.70 -9.15
C GLN A 237 19.89 -11.08 -7.94
N GLU A 238 20.90 -11.91 -8.18
CA GLU A 238 21.82 -12.33 -7.13
C GLU A 238 22.63 -11.15 -6.57
N GLY A 239 22.64 -11.04 -5.27
CA GLY A 239 23.40 -10.04 -4.52
C GLY A 239 22.74 -8.66 -4.48
N THR A 240 21.58 -8.45 -5.10
CA THR A 240 20.82 -7.19 -5.00
C THR A 240 19.90 -7.20 -3.77
N ASP A 241 19.61 -6.03 -3.25
CA ASP A 241 18.57 -5.80 -2.25
C ASP A 241 17.89 -4.47 -2.54
N VAL A 242 16.83 -4.54 -3.34
CA VAL A 242 16.10 -3.35 -3.84
C VAL A 242 15.42 -2.57 -2.71
N TYR A 243 15.00 -3.26 -1.65
CA TYR A 243 14.40 -2.62 -0.47
C TYR A 243 15.42 -1.80 0.31
N LYS A 244 16.61 -2.38 0.57
CA LYS A 244 17.70 -1.64 1.22
C LYS A 244 18.19 -0.49 0.37
N GLN A 245 18.36 -0.68 -0.93
CA GLN A 245 18.73 0.39 -1.83
C GLN A 245 17.74 1.57 -1.74
N SER A 246 16.46 1.27 -1.74
CA SER A 246 15.40 2.26 -1.61
C SER A 246 15.40 2.94 -0.24
N TYR A 247 15.61 2.18 0.84
CA TYR A 247 15.79 2.72 2.20
C TYR A 247 16.92 3.76 2.24
N PHE A 248 18.11 3.40 1.71
CA PHE A 248 19.25 4.31 1.73
C PHE A 248 19.05 5.55 0.86
N ALA A 249 18.32 5.43 -0.25
CA ALA A 249 17.96 6.57 -1.06
C ALA A 249 17.08 7.57 -0.28
N ILE A 250 16.07 7.09 0.44
CA ILE A 250 15.22 7.94 1.29
C ILE A 250 16.01 8.49 2.46
N LYS A 251 16.82 7.67 3.13
CA LYS A 251 17.68 8.11 4.21
C LYS A 251 18.63 9.23 3.75
N TYR A 252 19.25 9.09 2.58
CA TYR A 252 20.09 10.14 2.00
C TYR A 252 19.30 11.45 1.80
N LEU A 253 18.09 11.38 1.26
CA LEU A 253 17.26 12.57 1.06
C LEU A 253 16.97 13.28 2.39
N ILE A 254 16.59 12.55 3.42
CA ILE A 254 16.29 13.11 4.74
C ILE A 254 17.55 13.69 5.39
N ASP A 255 18.67 12.97 5.37
CA ASP A 255 19.92 13.40 5.98
C ASP A 255 20.47 14.69 5.33
N HIS A 256 20.27 14.89 4.02
CA HIS A 256 20.84 16.03 3.29
C HIS A 256 19.90 17.21 3.13
N TYR A 257 18.59 16.97 3.09
CA TYR A 257 17.59 18.01 2.80
C TYR A 257 16.60 18.25 3.96
N GLY A 258 16.66 17.42 5.00
CA GLY A 258 15.74 17.46 6.15
C GLY A 258 14.48 16.62 5.98
N GLU A 259 13.75 16.44 7.07
CA GLU A 259 12.59 15.53 7.14
C GLU A 259 11.43 15.95 6.21
N GLU A 260 11.27 17.24 5.98
CA GLU A 260 10.18 17.78 5.14
C GLU A 260 10.34 17.49 3.64
N ILE A 261 11.52 17.01 3.19
CA ILE A 261 11.83 16.82 1.76
C ILE A 261 10.85 15.87 1.08
N LEU A 262 10.45 14.79 1.77
CA LEU A 262 9.52 13.80 1.21
C LEU A 262 8.14 14.41 0.99
N SER A 263 7.62 15.13 1.97
CA SER A 263 6.32 15.79 1.89
C SER A 263 6.32 16.89 0.81
N GLU A 264 7.44 17.58 0.59
CA GLU A 264 7.59 18.57 -0.47
C GLU A 264 7.57 17.93 -1.85
N ILE A 265 8.34 16.86 -2.08
CA ILE A 265 8.32 16.08 -3.35
C ILE A 265 6.90 15.59 -3.63
N ILE A 266 6.24 14.95 -2.65
CA ILE A 266 4.87 14.43 -2.78
C ILE A 266 3.90 15.57 -3.14
N LYS A 267 3.95 16.70 -2.43
CA LYS A 267 3.07 17.85 -2.65
C LYS A 267 3.21 18.45 -4.05
N VAL A 268 4.41 18.50 -4.59
CA VAL A 268 4.66 19.02 -5.94
C VAL A 268 4.20 18.01 -6.98
N THR A 269 4.55 16.74 -6.80
CA THR A 269 4.14 15.63 -7.71
C THR A 269 2.63 15.49 -7.78
N ASN A 270 1.91 15.59 -6.66
CA ASN A 270 0.44 15.55 -6.64
C ASN A 270 -0.19 16.59 -7.57
N ARG A 271 0.43 17.75 -7.71
CA ARG A 271 -0.09 18.84 -8.57
C ARG A 271 0.31 18.70 -10.02
N THR A 272 1.49 18.19 -10.29
CA THR A 272 2.08 18.14 -11.64
C THR A 272 1.83 16.82 -12.34
N GLY A 273 1.83 15.70 -11.61
CA GLY A 273 1.93 14.34 -12.13
C GLY A 273 3.34 13.98 -12.61
N ASP A 274 4.34 14.85 -12.36
CA ASP A 274 5.73 14.70 -12.78
C ASP A 274 6.62 14.55 -11.55
N PHE A 275 6.97 13.30 -11.23
CA PHE A 275 7.85 13.00 -10.10
C PHE A 275 9.27 13.48 -10.31
N GLU A 276 9.84 13.26 -11.51
CA GLU A 276 11.23 13.62 -11.79
C GLU A 276 11.45 15.13 -11.72
N GLY A 277 10.57 15.89 -12.35
CA GLY A 277 10.62 17.36 -12.26
C GLY A 277 10.39 17.87 -10.84
N SER A 278 9.53 17.20 -10.06
CA SER A 278 9.29 17.53 -8.65
C SER A 278 10.51 17.22 -7.77
N PHE A 279 11.15 16.09 -8.01
CA PHE A 279 12.36 15.65 -7.32
C PHE A 279 13.51 16.64 -7.56
N ILE A 280 13.81 16.97 -8.84
CA ILE A 280 14.85 17.93 -9.21
C ILE A 280 14.55 19.29 -8.59
N LYS A 281 13.30 19.73 -8.61
CA LYS A 281 12.91 21.03 -8.05
C LYS A 281 13.14 21.11 -6.54
N ALA A 282 12.87 20.02 -5.81
CA ALA A 282 12.99 19.95 -4.36
C ALA A 282 14.45 19.76 -3.91
N THR A 283 15.23 18.98 -4.65
CA THR A 283 16.58 18.55 -4.23
C THR A 283 17.70 19.25 -4.98
N GLY A 284 17.44 19.75 -6.19
CA GLY A 284 18.48 20.30 -7.07
C GLY A 284 19.34 19.26 -7.79
N ILE A 285 19.10 17.95 -7.61
CA ILE A 285 19.84 16.86 -8.24
C ILE A 285 18.92 15.99 -9.10
N ASN A 286 19.48 15.21 -10.02
CA ASN A 286 18.73 14.19 -10.75
C ASN A 286 18.65 12.88 -9.94
N ILE A 287 17.66 12.04 -10.22
CA ILE A 287 17.54 10.72 -9.61
C ILE A 287 18.80 9.88 -9.88
N LEU A 288 19.36 9.98 -11.09
CA LEU A 288 20.58 9.27 -11.46
C LEU A 288 21.80 9.73 -10.63
N ASP A 289 21.78 10.94 -10.09
CA ASP A 289 22.85 11.40 -9.21
C ASP A 289 22.87 10.65 -7.87
N LEU A 290 21.73 10.10 -7.43
CA LEU A 290 21.68 9.22 -6.24
C LEU A 290 22.55 7.97 -6.41
N GLU A 291 22.78 7.51 -7.64
CA GLU A 291 23.65 6.36 -7.91
C GLU A 291 25.13 6.66 -7.65
N ASN A 292 25.52 7.94 -7.70
CA ASN A 292 26.88 8.39 -7.42
C ASN A 292 27.18 8.52 -5.94
N TYR A 293 26.14 8.62 -5.11
CA TYR A 293 26.28 8.63 -3.67
C TYR A 293 26.38 7.18 -3.17
N SER A 294 27.24 6.95 -2.17
CA SER A 294 27.39 5.63 -1.58
C SER A 294 26.05 5.17 -0.98
N LEU A 295 25.30 4.35 -1.72
CA LEU A 295 24.08 3.68 -1.25
C LEU A 295 24.40 2.44 -0.41
N ASN A 296 25.68 2.19 -0.13
CA ASN A 296 26.14 1.20 0.82
C ASN A 296 26.50 1.89 2.14
N PRO A 297 26.12 1.31 3.29
CA PRO A 297 26.46 1.84 4.61
C PRO A 297 27.96 1.79 4.88
#